data_67fb280924f1bb98236afb1a9594c33d
#
_entry.id   67fb280924f1bb98236afb1a9594c33d
#
_cell.length_a   1.000
_cell.length_b   1.000
_cell.length_c   1.000
_cell.angle_alpha   90.00
_cell.angle_beta   90.00
_cell.angle_gamma   90.00
#
_symmetry.space_group_name_H-M   'P 1'
#
loop_
_entity.id
_entity.type
_entity.pdbx_description
1 polymer ?
#
loop_
_entity_poly.entity_id
_entity_poly.type
_entity_poly.pdbx_seq_one_letter_code
_entity_poly.pdbx_strand_id
1 'polypeptide(L)'
;MIFLDLAMGGREDDFEPSALGTKEHWDAIYERGLQHFEDSGNAGEIWFGEESMSRLIGWLEKQKIPLDSCVLDIGTGNGVLLVELAKSGYTNLVGIDYSPSAIQLSKKIMEKEELPQVKLQVEDILNPSNELSGFHVCIDKGTFDAISLNPDHAAEKRKQYVESLHRILRPGGLFLITSCNWTREELLNEFGEGFLLLEELPTSVFCFGGKTGNNVTVLVFQQKI
;
A
#
# COMPACT_ATOMS: atom_id res chain seq x y z
N MET A 1 -43.09 20.45 22.50
CA MET A 1 -42.79 19.38 21.57
C MET A 1 -41.38 19.64 21.09
N ILE A 2 -40.42 19.03 21.79
CA ILE A 2 -38.97 19.25 21.59
C ILE A 2 -38.50 18.14 20.66
N PHE A 3 -38.10 18.50 19.45
CA PHE A 3 -37.41 17.58 18.55
C PHE A 3 -35.98 17.39 19.09
N LEU A 4 -35.71 16.17 19.58
CA LEU A 4 -34.33 15.72 19.78
C LEU A 4 -33.74 15.43 18.38
N ASP A 5 -32.80 16.28 18.00
CA ASP A 5 -31.83 15.97 16.95
C ASP A 5 -31.03 14.75 17.40
N LEU A 6 -31.31 13.61 16.82
CA LEU A 6 -30.42 12.45 16.91
C LEU A 6 -29.19 12.76 16.07
N ALA A 7 -28.14 13.22 16.76
CA ALA A 7 -26.80 13.21 16.22
C ALA A 7 -26.52 11.78 15.73
N MET A 8 -26.36 11.63 14.44
CA MET A 8 -25.85 10.40 13.83
C MET A 8 -24.47 10.19 14.40
N GLY A 9 -24.32 9.17 15.24
CA GLY A 9 -23.06 8.77 15.83
C GLY A 9 -22.08 8.47 14.71
N GLY A 10 -20.98 9.23 14.66
CA GLY A 10 -19.79 8.82 13.94
C GLY A 10 -19.41 7.42 14.44
N ARG A 11 -18.99 6.53 13.56
CA ARG A 11 -18.40 5.25 13.95
C ARG A 11 -17.22 5.55 14.87
N GLU A 12 -17.14 4.84 16.00
CA GLU A 12 -16.01 4.90 16.94
C GLU A 12 -14.65 4.48 16.31
N ASP A 13 -14.63 4.17 15.02
CA ASP A 13 -13.51 3.56 14.27
C ASP A 13 -12.79 4.55 13.34
N ASP A 14 -13.05 5.85 13.38
CA ASP A 14 -12.31 6.81 12.57
C ASP A 14 -11.01 7.22 13.28
N PHE A 15 -9.89 7.07 12.56
CA PHE A 15 -8.58 7.54 13.03
C PHE A 15 -8.57 9.05 13.21
N GLU A 16 -7.80 9.52 14.19
CA GLU A 16 -7.54 10.95 14.33
C GLU A 16 -6.82 11.47 13.07
N PRO A 17 -7.34 12.51 12.41
CA PRO A 17 -6.72 13.10 11.24
C PRO A 17 -5.27 13.52 11.50
N SER A 18 -4.40 13.25 10.52
CA SER A 18 -2.98 13.51 10.63
C SER A 18 -2.42 14.11 9.33
N ALA A 19 -1.33 14.87 9.45
CA ALA A 19 -0.56 15.32 8.29
C ALA A 19 -0.10 14.15 7.39
N LEU A 20 0.11 12.97 7.97
CA LEU A 20 0.43 11.73 7.24
C LEU A 20 -0.65 11.32 6.23
N GLY A 21 -1.87 11.84 6.37
CA GLY A 21 -2.97 11.63 5.42
C GLY A 21 -3.01 12.65 4.27
N THR A 22 -2.08 13.60 4.19
CA THR A 22 -2.11 14.68 3.21
C THR A 22 -1.08 14.52 2.11
N LYS A 23 -1.43 14.97 0.90
CA LYS A 23 -0.51 14.95 -0.25
C LYS A 23 0.70 15.85 -0.03
N GLU A 24 0.47 17.02 0.56
CA GLU A 24 1.50 18.02 0.86
C GLU A 24 2.59 17.46 1.75
N HIS A 25 2.22 16.64 2.73
CA HIS A 25 3.18 15.98 3.61
C HIS A 25 4.10 15.04 2.83
N TRP A 26 3.51 14.15 2.00
CA TRP A 26 4.27 13.17 1.25
C TRP A 26 5.09 13.79 0.12
N ASP A 27 4.57 14.80 -0.57
CA ASP A 27 5.35 15.58 -1.55
C ASP A 27 6.61 16.15 -0.89
N ALA A 28 6.49 16.78 0.28
CA ALA A 28 7.64 17.33 1.02
C ALA A 28 8.62 16.25 1.51
N ILE A 29 8.12 15.06 1.90
CA ILE A 29 8.98 13.92 2.29
C ILE A 29 9.80 13.46 1.09
N TYR A 30 9.16 13.23 -0.07
CA TYR A 30 9.84 12.71 -1.25
C TYR A 30 10.71 13.74 -1.98
N GLU A 31 10.39 15.04 -1.91
CA GLU A 31 11.30 16.10 -2.33
C GLU A 31 12.62 16.07 -1.55
N ARG A 32 12.55 15.96 -0.23
CA ARG A 32 13.75 15.81 0.62
C ARG A 32 14.47 14.49 0.35
N GLY A 33 13.74 13.40 0.16
CA GLY A 33 14.29 12.09 -0.16
C GLY A 33 15.04 12.10 -1.49
N LEU A 34 14.49 12.75 -2.52
CA LEU A 34 15.12 12.91 -3.82
C LEU A 34 16.44 13.71 -3.72
N GLN A 35 16.42 14.83 -3.01
CA GLN A 35 17.64 15.61 -2.76
C GLN A 35 18.69 14.80 -2.00
N HIS A 36 18.28 14.09 -0.96
CA HIS A 36 19.19 13.23 -0.19
C HIS A 36 19.81 12.12 -1.05
N PHE A 37 19.03 11.51 -1.94
CA PHE A 37 19.53 10.50 -2.87
C PHE A 37 20.55 11.10 -3.86
N GLU A 38 20.32 12.30 -4.37
CA GLU A 38 21.26 13.01 -5.25
C GLU A 38 22.58 13.30 -4.55
N ASP A 39 22.54 13.67 -3.27
CA ASP A 39 23.72 14.03 -2.49
C ASP A 39 24.53 12.82 -2.01
N SER A 40 23.87 11.73 -1.62
CA SER A 40 24.48 10.59 -0.93
C SER A 40 24.33 9.23 -1.64
N GLY A 41 23.42 9.13 -2.59
CA GLY A 41 23.05 7.86 -3.21
C GLY A 41 22.23 6.92 -2.31
N ASN A 42 21.74 7.40 -1.15
CA ASN A 42 20.96 6.61 -0.21
C ASN A 42 19.47 6.69 -0.58
N ALA A 43 18.81 5.54 -0.77
CA ALA A 43 17.40 5.41 -1.14
C ALA A 43 16.42 5.93 -0.07
N GLY A 44 16.90 6.25 1.12
CA GLY A 44 16.07 6.70 2.23
C GLY A 44 15.49 5.56 3.05
N GLU A 45 14.48 5.90 3.85
CA GLU A 45 13.84 4.98 4.78
C GLU A 45 12.91 3.98 4.05
N ILE A 46 12.91 2.74 4.52
CA ILE A 46 12.00 1.69 4.08
C ILE A 46 10.85 1.62 5.08
N TRP A 47 9.69 2.12 4.68
CA TRP A 47 8.49 2.04 5.50
C TRP A 47 8.15 0.59 5.84
N PHE A 48 7.84 0.32 7.11
CA PHE A 48 7.63 -1.03 7.70
C PHE A 48 8.87 -1.94 7.71
N GLY A 49 10.04 -1.43 7.29
CA GLY A 49 11.31 -2.15 7.32
C GLY A 49 11.45 -3.26 6.26
N GLU A 50 12.67 -3.77 6.15
CA GLU A 50 13.02 -4.84 5.19
C GLU A 50 12.27 -6.15 5.48
N GLU A 51 12.00 -6.46 6.74
CA GLU A 51 11.30 -7.68 7.14
C GLU A 51 9.90 -7.76 6.54
N SER A 52 9.17 -6.65 6.47
CA SER A 52 7.84 -6.60 5.88
C SER A 52 7.89 -6.86 4.36
N MET A 53 8.86 -6.30 3.65
CA MET A 53 9.06 -6.59 2.22
C MET A 53 9.41 -8.06 1.99
N SER A 54 10.38 -8.59 2.75
CA SER A 54 10.80 -9.99 2.64
C SER A 54 9.66 -10.96 2.89
N ARG A 55 8.75 -10.61 3.79
CA ARG A 55 7.54 -11.40 4.11
C ARG A 55 6.58 -11.47 2.93
N LEU A 56 6.31 -10.33 2.27
CA LEU A 56 5.44 -10.27 1.11
C LEU A 56 6.02 -11.05 -0.07
N ILE A 57 7.31 -10.85 -0.37
CA ILE A 57 8.02 -11.54 -1.46
C ILE A 57 8.09 -13.04 -1.18
N GLY A 58 8.47 -13.44 0.04
CA GLY A 58 8.54 -14.84 0.43
C GLY A 58 7.19 -15.55 0.35
N TRP A 59 6.07 -14.83 0.60
CA TRP A 59 4.74 -15.39 0.38
C TRP A 59 4.45 -15.64 -1.11
N LEU A 60 4.76 -14.67 -1.98
CA LEU A 60 4.60 -14.81 -3.43
C LEU A 60 5.40 -16.00 -3.98
N GLU A 61 6.64 -16.16 -3.52
CA GLU A 61 7.52 -17.30 -3.88
C GLU A 61 6.95 -18.63 -3.39
N LYS A 62 6.52 -18.70 -2.12
CA LYS A 62 5.91 -19.90 -1.52
C LYS A 62 4.65 -20.34 -2.28
N GLN A 63 3.84 -19.39 -2.71
CA GLN A 63 2.64 -19.65 -3.53
C GLN A 63 2.97 -19.93 -4.99
N LYS A 64 4.24 -19.84 -5.39
CA LYS A 64 4.70 -20.04 -6.78
C LYS A 64 3.98 -19.13 -7.77
N ILE A 65 3.77 -17.86 -7.38
CA ILE A 65 3.21 -16.87 -8.29
C ILE A 65 4.14 -16.74 -9.49
N PRO A 66 3.63 -16.85 -10.73
CA PRO A 66 4.48 -16.80 -11.93
C PRO A 66 5.29 -15.50 -11.98
N LEU A 67 6.58 -15.61 -12.33
CA LEU A 67 7.50 -14.47 -12.35
C LEU A 67 7.15 -13.42 -13.42
N ASP A 68 6.35 -13.77 -14.41
CA ASP A 68 5.80 -12.89 -15.44
C ASP A 68 4.43 -12.30 -15.06
N SER A 69 3.93 -12.55 -13.85
CA SER A 69 2.71 -11.93 -13.36
C SER A 69 2.83 -10.41 -13.33
N CYS A 70 1.79 -9.71 -13.77
CA CYS A 70 1.71 -8.26 -13.61
C CYS A 70 1.50 -7.92 -12.13
N VAL A 71 2.48 -7.25 -11.53
CA VAL A 71 2.46 -6.82 -10.11
C VAL A 71 2.44 -5.31 -10.04
N LEU A 72 1.52 -4.77 -9.25
CA LEU A 72 1.39 -3.35 -8.95
C LEU A 72 1.80 -3.07 -7.50
N ASP A 73 2.70 -2.12 -7.29
CA ASP A 73 3.01 -1.52 -6.00
C ASP A 73 2.27 -0.19 -5.87
N ILE A 74 1.29 -0.13 -4.96
CA ILE A 74 0.40 1.02 -4.75
C ILE A 74 1.03 1.96 -3.74
N GLY A 75 1.30 3.22 -4.12
CA GLY A 75 2.04 4.17 -3.30
C GLY A 75 3.49 3.72 -3.14
N THR A 76 4.15 3.49 -4.27
CA THR A 76 5.49 2.86 -4.34
C THR A 76 6.58 3.65 -3.60
N GLY A 77 6.37 4.94 -3.34
CA GLY A 77 7.31 5.79 -2.61
C GLY A 77 8.68 5.84 -3.28
N ASN A 78 9.71 5.32 -2.61
CA ASN A 78 11.07 5.22 -3.15
C ASN A 78 11.29 4.02 -4.08
N GLY A 79 10.30 3.14 -4.26
CA GLY A 79 10.36 2.02 -5.19
C GLY A 79 11.19 0.81 -4.73
N VAL A 80 11.70 0.79 -3.50
CA VAL A 80 12.59 -0.29 -3.02
C VAL A 80 11.91 -1.65 -3.05
N LEU A 81 10.59 -1.74 -2.81
CA LEU A 81 9.86 -3.00 -2.95
C LEU A 81 9.94 -3.56 -4.37
N LEU A 82 9.83 -2.70 -5.39
CA LEU A 82 9.95 -3.11 -6.79
C LEU A 82 11.37 -3.58 -7.14
N VAL A 83 12.40 -2.96 -6.52
CA VAL A 83 13.79 -3.42 -6.65
C VAL A 83 13.93 -4.86 -6.14
N GLU A 84 13.42 -5.13 -4.94
CA GLU A 84 13.52 -6.46 -4.34
C GLU A 84 12.67 -7.51 -5.09
N LEU A 85 11.48 -7.14 -5.58
CA LEU A 85 10.70 -8.00 -6.48
C LEU A 85 11.45 -8.33 -7.77
N ALA A 86 12.11 -7.33 -8.39
CA ALA A 86 12.91 -7.54 -9.60
C ALA A 86 14.11 -8.47 -9.34
N LYS A 87 14.81 -8.29 -8.21
CA LYS A 87 15.90 -9.19 -7.76
C LYS A 87 15.41 -10.61 -7.50
N SER A 88 14.16 -10.78 -7.06
CA SER A 88 13.50 -12.09 -6.91
C SER A 88 13.01 -12.69 -8.24
N GLY A 89 13.25 -12.01 -9.36
CA GLY A 89 12.99 -12.52 -10.71
C GLY A 89 11.66 -12.09 -11.32
N TYR A 90 10.85 -11.28 -10.66
CA TYR A 90 9.62 -10.75 -11.25
C TYR A 90 9.94 -9.75 -12.36
N THR A 91 9.29 -9.90 -13.52
CA THR A 91 9.64 -9.18 -14.75
C THR A 91 8.62 -8.12 -15.16
N ASN A 92 7.41 -8.17 -14.62
CA ASN A 92 6.28 -7.33 -15.04
C ASN A 92 5.81 -6.45 -13.87
N LEU A 93 6.63 -5.46 -13.53
CA LEU A 93 6.47 -4.63 -12.35
C LEU A 93 6.03 -3.22 -12.72
N VAL A 94 5.04 -2.73 -11.99
CA VAL A 94 4.53 -1.35 -12.09
C VAL A 94 4.47 -0.74 -10.70
N GLY A 95 4.95 0.48 -10.55
CA GLY A 95 4.78 1.29 -9.34
C GLY A 95 4.00 2.56 -9.65
N ILE A 96 3.06 2.89 -8.78
CA ILE A 96 2.34 4.15 -8.84
C ILE A 96 2.50 4.92 -7.55
N ASP A 97 2.53 6.24 -7.69
CA ASP A 97 2.46 7.16 -6.56
C ASP A 97 1.86 8.49 -7.05
N TYR A 98 1.06 9.14 -6.24
CA TYR A 98 0.48 10.44 -6.60
C TYR A 98 1.49 11.59 -6.48
N SER A 99 2.65 11.37 -5.82
CA SER A 99 3.74 12.31 -5.69
C SER A 99 4.70 12.23 -6.87
N PRO A 100 4.86 13.29 -7.67
CA PRO A 100 5.86 13.32 -8.74
C PRO A 100 7.28 13.12 -8.21
N SER A 101 7.59 13.63 -7.01
CA SER A 101 8.91 13.50 -6.39
C SER A 101 9.23 12.06 -5.97
N ALA A 102 8.21 11.30 -5.49
CA ALA A 102 8.34 9.88 -5.23
C ALA A 102 8.69 9.11 -6.53
N ILE A 103 7.97 9.37 -7.60
CA ILE A 103 8.24 8.73 -8.89
C ILE A 103 9.60 9.11 -9.47
N GLN A 104 10.05 10.36 -9.29
CA GLN A 104 11.40 10.76 -9.70
C GLN A 104 12.48 10.05 -8.89
N LEU A 105 12.32 9.97 -7.56
CA LEU A 105 13.22 9.23 -6.68
C LEU A 105 13.30 7.75 -7.09
N SER A 106 12.14 7.10 -7.24
CA SER A 106 12.07 5.70 -7.67
C SER A 106 12.75 5.48 -9.02
N LYS A 107 12.57 6.35 -10.00
CA LYS A 107 13.24 6.26 -11.31
C LYS A 107 14.77 6.29 -11.16
N LYS A 108 15.30 7.22 -10.36
CA LYS A 108 16.75 7.30 -10.11
C LYS A 108 17.29 6.05 -9.41
N ILE A 109 16.50 5.46 -8.50
CA ILE A 109 16.86 4.21 -7.84
C ILE A 109 16.83 3.05 -8.85
N MET A 110 15.80 2.96 -9.72
CA MET A 110 15.76 1.93 -10.78
C MET A 110 16.92 2.06 -11.77
N GLU A 111 17.31 3.28 -12.13
CA GLU A 111 18.49 3.55 -12.97
C GLU A 111 19.78 3.05 -12.29
N LYS A 112 19.97 3.36 -11.00
CA LYS A 112 21.12 2.91 -10.21
C LYS A 112 21.20 1.39 -10.08
N GLU A 113 20.06 0.72 -9.94
CA GLU A 113 19.95 -0.73 -9.80
C GLU A 113 19.88 -1.46 -11.16
N GLU A 114 20.01 -0.73 -12.28
CA GLU A 114 19.96 -1.27 -13.65
C GLU A 114 18.67 -2.04 -13.98
N LEU A 115 17.50 -1.49 -13.55
CA LEU A 115 16.18 -2.09 -13.70
C LEU A 115 15.26 -1.30 -14.66
N PRO A 116 15.62 -1.12 -15.95
CA PRO A 116 14.86 -0.28 -16.88
C PRO A 116 13.48 -0.86 -17.26
N GLN A 117 13.21 -2.13 -16.94
CA GLN A 117 11.94 -2.81 -17.23
C GLN A 117 10.83 -2.44 -16.24
N VAL A 118 11.16 -1.88 -15.07
CA VAL A 118 10.16 -1.47 -14.08
C VAL A 118 9.46 -0.20 -14.55
N LYS A 119 8.14 -0.23 -14.62
CA LYS A 119 7.32 0.92 -15.04
C LYS A 119 6.91 1.74 -13.83
N LEU A 120 7.11 3.04 -13.91
CA LEU A 120 6.78 3.99 -12.85
C LEU A 120 5.90 5.12 -13.38
N GLN A 121 4.76 5.35 -12.74
CA GLN A 121 3.74 6.31 -13.18
C GLN A 121 3.29 7.19 -12.03
N VAL A 122 3.10 8.49 -12.32
CA VAL A 122 2.41 9.39 -11.39
C VAL A 122 0.92 9.14 -11.55
N GLU A 123 0.31 8.49 -10.57
CA GLU A 123 -1.10 8.11 -10.58
C GLU A 123 -1.68 8.17 -9.16
N ASP A 124 -2.90 8.65 -9.06
CA ASP A 124 -3.66 8.65 -7.81
C ASP A 124 -4.56 7.40 -7.76
N ILE A 125 -4.31 6.51 -6.81
CA ILE A 125 -5.11 5.29 -6.61
C ILE A 125 -6.59 5.59 -6.35
N LEU A 126 -6.94 6.76 -5.85
CA LEU A 126 -8.33 7.15 -5.64
C LEU A 126 -9.05 7.49 -6.95
N ASN A 127 -8.29 7.88 -7.99
CA ASN A 127 -8.84 8.18 -9.30
C ASN A 127 -7.91 7.69 -10.44
N PRO A 128 -7.66 6.36 -10.52
CA PRO A 128 -6.71 5.81 -11.47
C PRO A 128 -7.22 5.94 -12.92
N SER A 129 -6.28 6.08 -13.84
CA SER A 129 -6.57 6.06 -15.28
C SER A 129 -7.15 4.70 -15.70
N ASN A 130 -7.88 4.68 -16.81
CA ASN A 130 -8.47 3.45 -17.36
C ASN A 130 -7.40 2.45 -17.86
N GLU A 131 -6.19 2.91 -18.08
CA GLU A 131 -5.07 2.07 -18.52
C GLU A 131 -4.50 1.23 -17.38
N LEU A 132 -4.71 1.67 -16.13
CA LEU A 132 -4.25 0.95 -14.93
C LEU A 132 -5.24 -0.16 -14.60
N SER A 133 -5.08 -1.34 -15.20
CA SER A 133 -5.99 -2.48 -15.00
C SER A 133 -5.35 -3.82 -15.35
N GLY A 134 -5.99 -4.93 -14.93
CA GLY A 134 -5.59 -6.28 -15.32
C GLY A 134 -4.43 -6.88 -14.50
N PHE A 135 -4.13 -6.32 -13.34
CA PHE A 135 -3.05 -6.81 -12.48
C PHE A 135 -3.39 -8.16 -11.84
N HIS A 136 -2.39 -9.02 -11.79
CA HIS A 136 -2.47 -10.32 -11.12
C HIS A 136 -2.32 -10.17 -9.61
N VAL A 137 -1.46 -9.24 -9.20
CA VAL A 137 -1.14 -8.95 -7.82
C VAL A 137 -1.08 -7.43 -7.63
N CYS A 138 -1.75 -6.91 -6.63
CA CYS A 138 -1.57 -5.56 -6.11
C CYS A 138 -1.02 -5.64 -4.68
N ILE A 139 -0.04 -4.80 -4.39
CA ILE A 139 0.59 -4.72 -3.06
C ILE A 139 0.40 -3.30 -2.52
N ASP A 140 -0.07 -3.20 -1.29
CA ASP A 140 -0.12 -1.96 -0.51
C ASP A 140 0.71 -2.13 0.76
N LYS A 141 1.64 -1.21 0.96
CA LYS A 141 2.49 -1.17 2.14
C LYS A 141 2.40 0.22 2.79
N GLY A 142 1.23 0.50 3.43
CA GLY A 142 0.95 1.71 4.19
C GLY A 142 0.23 2.82 3.43
N THR A 143 -0.14 2.64 2.17
CA THR A 143 -0.91 3.65 1.41
C THR A 143 -2.34 3.76 1.93
N PHE A 144 -2.99 2.63 2.21
CA PHE A 144 -4.31 2.63 2.83
C PHE A 144 -4.30 3.25 4.23
N ASP A 145 -3.21 3.05 4.99
CA ASP A 145 -2.99 3.73 6.28
C ASP A 145 -2.97 5.26 6.10
N ALA A 146 -2.20 5.77 5.15
CA ALA A 146 -2.13 7.20 4.87
C ALA A 146 -3.49 7.77 4.44
N ILE A 147 -4.21 7.08 3.54
CA ILE A 147 -5.55 7.49 3.10
C ILE A 147 -6.51 7.57 4.29
N SER A 148 -6.40 6.65 5.24
CA SER A 148 -7.25 6.56 6.43
C SER A 148 -7.02 7.71 7.43
N LEU A 149 -5.85 8.34 7.39
CA LEU A 149 -5.48 9.49 8.23
C LEU A 149 -5.82 10.84 7.58
N ASN A 150 -6.44 10.84 6.38
CA ASN A 150 -6.73 12.08 5.68
C ASN A 150 -7.74 12.93 6.46
N PRO A 151 -7.48 14.25 6.65
CA PRO A 151 -8.36 15.13 7.39
C PRO A 151 -9.71 15.39 6.69
N ASP A 152 -9.75 15.16 5.37
CA ASP A 152 -10.92 15.45 4.56
C ASP A 152 -11.54 14.15 4.01
N HIS A 153 -12.69 13.75 4.55
CA HIS A 153 -13.51 12.67 4.02
C HIS A 153 -12.78 11.30 3.94
N ALA A 154 -12.07 10.91 5.01
CA ALA A 154 -11.30 9.65 5.05
C ALA A 154 -12.15 8.42 4.69
N ALA A 155 -13.39 8.34 5.21
CA ALA A 155 -14.29 7.22 4.94
C ALA A 155 -14.65 7.09 3.45
N GLU A 156 -14.97 8.20 2.77
CA GLU A 156 -15.24 8.22 1.35
C GLU A 156 -14.02 7.84 0.53
N LYS A 157 -12.83 8.31 0.94
CA LYS A 157 -11.57 7.97 0.27
C LYS A 157 -11.21 6.49 0.42
N ARG A 158 -11.43 5.88 1.59
CA ARG A 158 -11.27 4.43 1.76
C ARG A 158 -12.19 3.65 0.82
N LYS A 159 -13.45 4.06 0.71
CA LYS A 159 -14.40 3.45 -0.22
C LYS A 159 -13.94 3.59 -1.68
N GLN A 160 -13.50 4.78 -2.10
CA GLN A 160 -12.93 5.02 -3.43
C GLN A 160 -11.71 4.13 -3.70
N TYR A 161 -10.85 3.95 -2.68
CA TYR A 161 -9.69 3.06 -2.78
C TYR A 161 -10.12 1.61 -3.06
N VAL A 162 -11.08 1.08 -2.30
CA VAL A 162 -11.60 -0.29 -2.49
C VAL A 162 -12.24 -0.46 -3.88
N GLU A 163 -13.02 0.52 -4.34
CA GLU A 163 -13.63 0.53 -5.67
C GLU A 163 -12.56 0.57 -6.78
N SER A 164 -11.51 1.38 -6.61
CA SER A 164 -10.39 1.47 -7.55
C SER A 164 -9.59 0.18 -7.60
N LEU A 165 -9.27 -0.39 -6.45
CA LEU A 165 -8.57 -1.67 -6.34
C LEU A 165 -9.35 -2.78 -7.07
N HIS A 166 -10.67 -2.81 -6.93
CA HIS A 166 -11.54 -3.77 -7.59
C HIS A 166 -11.50 -3.66 -9.13
N ARG A 167 -11.35 -2.42 -9.67
CA ARG A 167 -11.21 -2.19 -11.12
C ARG A 167 -9.82 -2.56 -11.65
N ILE A 168 -8.79 -2.33 -10.85
CA ILE A 168 -7.39 -2.52 -11.22
C ILE A 168 -7.00 -3.99 -11.25
N LEU A 169 -7.44 -4.75 -10.26
CA LEU A 169 -7.22 -6.20 -10.22
C LEU A 169 -8.04 -6.92 -11.29
N ARG A 170 -7.49 -7.98 -11.82
CA ARG A 170 -8.25 -8.94 -12.61
C ARG A 170 -9.15 -9.80 -11.70
N PRO A 171 -10.26 -10.36 -12.21
CA PRO A 171 -11.03 -11.35 -11.44
C PRO A 171 -10.15 -12.47 -10.90
N GLY A 172 -10.28 -12.77 -9.61
CA GLY A 172 -9.41 -13.73 -8.91
C GLY A 172 -7.98 -13.25 -8.63
N GLY A 173 -7.66 -11.99 -8.94
CA GLY A 173 -6.36 -11.38 -8.62
C GLY A 173 -6.12 -11.26 -7.11
N LEU A 174 -4.87 -11.11 -6.72
CA LEU A 174 -4.44 -11.09 -5.32
C LEU A 174 -4.15 -9.67 -4.85
N PHE A 175 -4.55 -9.37 -3.63
CA PHE A 175 -4.24 -8.12 -2.95
C PHE A 175 -3.53 -8.42 -1.64
N LEU A 176 -2.31 -7.91 -1.50
CA LEU A 176 -1.49 -8.01 -0.30
C LEU A 176 -1.44 -6.64 0.37
N ILE A 177 -1.86 -6.55 1.62
CA ILE A 177 -1.85 -5.30 2.38
C ILE A 177 -1.02 -5.44 3.65
N THR A 178 -0.18 -4.42 3.90
CA THR A 178 0.57 -4.26 5.15
C THR A 178 0.14 -2.96 5.81
N SER A 179 -0.34 -3.05 7.03
CA SER A 179 -0.86 -1.92 7.80
C SER A 179 -0.32 -1.89 9.22
N CYS A 180 -0.05 -0.71 9.78
CA CYS A 180 0.24 -0.50 11.20
C CYS A 180 -0.94 0.12 11.97
N ASN A 181 -1.98 0.55 11.28
CA ASN A 181 -3.13 1.22 11.87
C ASN A 181 -4.35 0.31 12.00
N TRP A 182 -4.45 -0.71 11.17
CA TRP A 182 -5.64 -1.55 11.04
C TRP A 182 -5.44 -2.95 11.61
N THR A 183 -6.40 -3.40 12.37
CA THR A 183 -6.50 -4.81 12.79
C THR A 183 -7.02 -5.68 11.63
N ARG A 184 -6.88 -7.00 11.78
CA ARG A 184 -7.42 -7.97 10.83
C ARG A 184 -8.93 -7.80 10.65
N GLU A 185 -9.67 -7.66 11.75
CA GLU A 185 -11.13 -7.54 11.75
C GLU A 185 -11.59 -6.27 11.04
N GLU A 186 -10.91 -5.15 11.26
CA GLU A 186 -11.21 -3.87 10.60
C GLU A 186 -10.93 -3.94 9.10
N LEU A 187 -9.79 -4.51 8.67
CA LEU A 187 -9.50 -4.72 7.25
C LEU A 187 -10.52 -5.67 6.60
N LEU A 188 -10.98 -6.69 7.31
CA LEU A 188 -12.06 -7.55 6.80
C LEU A 188 -13.37 -6.79 6.60
N ASN A 189 -13.68 -5.82 7.45
CA ASN A 189 -14.87 -4.97 7.29
C ASN A 189 -14.74 -4.04 6.07
N GLU A 190 -13.54 -3.48 5.81
CA GLU A 190 -13.31 -2.60 4.66
C GLU A 190 -13.32 -3.37 3.32
N PHE A 191 -12.68 -4.54 3.26
CA PHE A 191 -12.47 -5.28 2.00
C PHE A 191 -13.41 -6.47 1.79
N GLY A 192 -14.08 -6.97 2.84
CA GLY A 192 -14.78 -8.26 2.81
C GLY A 192 -15.94 -8.38 1.82
N GLU A 193 -16.54 -7.28 1.36
CA GLU A 193 -17.60 -7.31 0.36
C GLU A 193 -17.11 -7.83 -0.99
N GLY A 194 -15.98 -7.27 -1.49
CA GLY A 194 -15.39 -7.59 -2.80
C GLY A 194 -14.27 -8.61 -2.79
N PHE A 195 -13.74 -8.96 -1.60
CA PHE A 195 -12.56 -9.77 -1.46
C PHE A 195 -12.75 -10.92 -0.47
N LEU A 196 -12.01 -12.01 -0.69
CA LEU A 196 -11.94 -13.16 0.20
C LEU A 196 -10.58 -13.16 0.88
N LEU A 197 -10.54 -13.19 2.22
CA LEU A 197 -9.29 -13.40 2.94
C LEU A 197 -8.75 -14.80 2.66
N LEU A 198 -7.53 -14.88 2.16
CA LEU A 198 -6.82 -16.14 1.96
C LEU A 198 -5.93 -16.49 3.15
N GLU A 199 -5.13 -15.53 3.63
CA GLU A 199 -4.13 -15.78 4.66
C GLU A 199 -3.82 -14.50 5.43
N GLU A 200 -3.55 -14.62 6.73
CA GLU A 200 -2.88 -13.62 7.54
C GLU A 200 -1.43 -14.05 7.74
N LEU A 201 -0.49 -13.20 7.32
CA LEU A 201 0.92 -13.54 7.41
C LEU A 201 1.45 -13.26 8.83
N PRO A 202 2.28 -14.15 9.39
CA PRO A 202 2.81 -13.97 10.73
C PRO A 202 3.71 -12.74 10.79
N THR A 203 3.53 -11.92 11.82
CA THR A 203 4.30 -10.72 12.10
C THR A 203 4.99 -10.81 13.45
N SER A 204 6.01 -9.97 13.65
CA SER A 204 6.72 -9.93 14.93
C SER A 204 5.79 -9.47 16.04
N VAL A 205 5.78 -10.22 17.14
CA VAL A 205 4.90 -9.99 18.28
C VAL A 205 5.68 -9.29 19.39
N PHE A 206 5.14 -8.20 19.93
CA PHE A 206 5.66 -7.59 21.15
C PHE A 206 4.97 -8.15 22.39
N CYS A 207 5.77 -8.43 23.42
CA CYS A 207 5.28 -8.65 24.77
C CYS A 207 5.73 -7.50 25.67
N PHE A 208 4.79 -6.69 26.13
CA PHE A 208 5.07 -5.66 27.13
C PHE A 208 4.03 -5.72 28.26
N GLY A 209 4.49 -5.78 29.51
CA GLY A 209 3.60 -5.83 30.69
C GLY A 209 2.61 -6.98 30.69
N GLY A 210 2.95 -8.14 30.10
CA GLY A 210 2.07 -9.31 30.00
C GLY A 210 0.97 -9.19 28.93
N LYS A 211 0.98 -8.14 28.12
CA LYS A 211 0.12 -7.98 26.93
C LYS A 211 0.92 -8.21 25.67
N THR A 212 0.32 -8.94 24.75
CA THR A 212 0.87 -9.25 23.43
C THR A 212 0.19 -8.34 22.41
N GLY A 213 0.96 -7.72 21.50
CA GLY A 213 0.44 -6.92 20.40
C GLY A 213 1.29 -7.12 19.14
N ASN A 214 0.68 -7.00 17.99
CA ASN A 214 1.37 -6.95 16.71
C ASN A 214 1.57 -5.48 16.32
N ASN A 215 2.76 -5.15 15.78
CA ASN A 215 3.02 -3.81 15.27
C ASN A 215 2.44 -3.61 13.88
N VAL A 216 2.21 -4.69 13.17
CA VAL A 216 1.86 -4.69 11.74
C VAL A 216 0.88 -5.84 11.49
N THR A 217 -0.18 -5.55 10.77
CA THR A 217 -1.11 -6.54 10.21
C THR A 217 -0.76 -6.75 8.75
N VAL A 218 -0.61 -8.00 8.31
CA VAL A 218 -0.34 -8.35 6.91
C VAL A 218 -1.36 -9.37 6.45
N LEU A 219 -2.22 -8.96 5.51
CA LEU A 219 -3.29 -9.81 4.99
C LEU A 219 -3.14 -10.03 3.49
N VAL A 220 -3.54 -11.21 3.06
CA VAL A 220 -3.64 -11.57 1.65
C VAL A 220 -5.10 -11.83 1.32
N PHE A 221 -5.60 -11.07 0.37
CA PHE A 221 -6.94 -11.19 -0.16
C PHE A 221 -6.93 -11.69 -1.60
N GLN A 222 -8.03 -12.31 -2.00
CA GLN A 222 -8.34 -12.60 -3.40
C GLN A 222 -9.63 -11.89 -3.80
N GLN A 223 -9.60 -11.21 -4.94
CA GLN A 223 -10.81 -10.62 -5.51
C GLN A 223 -11.82 -11.72 -5.85
N LYS A 224 -13.05 -11.55 -5.39
CA LYS A 224 -14.18 -12.46 -5.75
C LYS A 224 -14.45 -12.38 -7.26
N ILE A 225 -14.85 -13.51 -7.83
CA ILE A 225 -15.19 -13.64 -9.25
C ILE A 225 -16.69 -13.33 -9.44
#